data_36522050de9b9902f869cb9d273910e9
#
_entry.id   36522050de9b9902f869cb9d273910e9
#
_cell.length_a   1.000
_cell.length_b   1.000
_cell.length_c   1.000
_cell.angle_alpha   90.00
_cell.angle_beta   90.00
_cell.angle_gamma   90.00
#
_symmetry.space_group_name_H-M   'P 1'
#
loop_
_entity.id
_entity.type
_entity.pdbx_description
1 polymer ?
#
loop_
_entity_poly.entity_id
_entity_poly.type
_entity_poly.pdbx_seq_one_letter_code
_entity_poly.pdbx_strand_id
1 'polypeptide(L)'
;MSIADKLTTIAENEQKVYDAGAKSEHDKFWDAFQENGKRTYYGQGFIAAIRYWSKESFKPKYNIAPKGSINNMFYIRDNTYVPTVYPKIEMDKLEDELGIKFDFSNATNFSFAFADGGFWRTLNVIDISKATNTSYAFYGGYTSGLGGYRLARINELIVSENTPFDSSTFGYQNELTKLIVSGTIAKNGFNVQHSEWLNYASLVSIKNALADKSQDTSGTQWIITVGSTNKAKYTEADLDEISAKGWTVK
;
A
#
# COMPACT_ATOMS: atom_id res chain seq x y z
N MET A 1 28.12 7.98 -27.68
CA MET A 1 26.96 8.08 -26.77
C MET A 1 26.66 6.67 -26.29
N SER A 2 26.83 6.42 -25.00
CA SER A 2 26.55 5.09 -24.39
C SER A 2 25.03 4.82 -24.41
N ILE A 3 24.64 3.57 -24.19
CA ILE A 3 23.21 3.23 -23.99
C ILE A 3 22.64 3.99 -22.79
N ALA A 4 23.44 4.18 -21.75
CA ALA A 4 23.08 4.94 -20.57
C ALA A 4 22.77 6.41 -20.93
N ASP A 5 23.62 7.07 -21.75
CA ASP A 5 23.38 8.45 -22.18
C ASP A 5 22.08 8.58 -22.99
N LYS A 6 21.79 7.60 -23.87
CA LYS A 6 20.55 7.59 -24.63
C LYS A 6 19.31 7.44 -23.76
N LEU A 7 19.36 6.57 -22.76
CA LEU A 7 18.28 6.36 -21.83
C LEU A 7 18.05 7.59 -20.94
N THR A 8 19.11 8.26 -20.49
CA THR A 8 19.04 9.53 -19.77
C THR A 8 18.36 10.60 -20.62
N THR A 9 18.78 10.72 -21.90
CA THR A 9 18.17 11.69 -22.83
C THR A 9 16.68 11.40 -23.07
N ILE A 10 16.29 10.13 -23.18
CA ILE A 10 14.87 9.73 -23.32
C ILE A 10 14.09 10.15 -22.08
N ALA A 11 14.58 9.83 -20.88
CA ALA A 11 13.92 10.17 -19.62
C ALA A 11 13.77 11.69 -19.42
N GLU A 12 14.81 12.46 -19.75
CA GLU A 12 14.75 13.94 -19.69
C GLU A 12 13.75 14.52 -20.68
N ASN A 13 13.64 13.94 -21.87
CA ASN A 13 12.67 14.37 -22.87
C ASN A 13 11.24 13.98 -22.48
N GLU A 14 11.03 12.78 -21.92
CA GLU A 14 9.73 12.38 -21.39
C GLU A 14 9.28 13.30 -20.24
N GLN A 15 10.19 13.68 -19.33
CA GLN A 15 9.87 14.63 -18.25
C GLN A 15 9.47 16.00 -18.82
N LYS A 16 10.16 16.50 -19.84
CA LYS A 16 9.79 17.77 -20.50
C LYS A 16 8.42 17.70 -21.16
N VAL A 17 8.09 16.58 -21.79
CA VAL A 17 6.78 16.34 -22.43
C VAL A 17 5.68 16.24 -21.36
N TYR A 18 5.96 15.57 -20.24
CA TYR A 18 5.06 15.49 -19.08
C TYR A 18 4.79 16.87 -18.48
N ASP A 19 5.84 17.64 -18.22
CA ASP A 19 5.75 19.00 -17.69
C ASP A 19 4.98 19.95 -18.63
N ALA A 20 5.00 19.66 -19.94
CA ALA A 20 4.20 20.38 -20.94
C ALA A 20 2.73 19.93 -21.02
N GLY A 21 2.29 18.97 -20.13
CA GLY A 21 0.92 18.48 -20.07
C GLY A 21 0.52 17.49 -21.17
N ALA A 22 1.48 17.01 -21.96
CA ALA A 22 1.22 15.95 -22.93
C ALA A 22 1.28 14.57 -22.23
N LYS A 23 0.41 13.64 -22.66
CA LYS A 23 0.51 12.25 -22.17
C LYS A 23 1.83 11.64 -22.63
N SER A 24 2.70 11.34 -21.68
CA SER A 24 3.94 10.63 -21.95
C SER A 24 3.66 9.18 -22.40
N GLU A 25 4.63 8.53 -23.02
CA GLU A 25 4.54 7.08 -23.29
C GLU A 25 4.36 6.28 -21.98
N HIS A 26 4.87 6.83 -20.88
CA HIS A 26 4.67 6.32 -19.54
C HIS A 26 3.20 6.40 -19.11
N ASP A 27 2.50 7.52 -19.33
CA ASP A 27 1.07 7.63 -19.02
C ASP A 27 0.23 6.71 -19.92
N LYS A 28 0.60 6.56 -21.18
CA LYS A 28 -0.04 5.59 -22.10
C LYS A 28 0.18 4.16 -21.65
N PHE A 29 1.39 3.82 -21.22
CA PHE A 29 1.70 2.52 -20.63
C PHE A 29 0.88 2.30 -19.35
N TRP A 30 0.78 3.33 -18.51
CA TRP A 30 0.04 3.29 -17.27
C TRP A 30 -1.47 3.20 -17.48
N ASP A 31 -2.03 3.96 -18.42
CA ASP A 31 -3.43 3.86 -18.81
C ASP A 31 -3.74 2.45 -19.37
N ALA A 32 -2.88 1.92 -20.21
CA ALA A 32 -3.02 0.56 -20.73
C ALA A 32 -2.90 -0.51 -19.65
N PHE A 33 -2.08 -0.27 -18.62
CA PHE A 33 -1.95 -1.11 -17.46
C PHE A 33 -3.23 -1.11 -16.61
N GLN A 34 -3.87 0.06 -16.44
CA GLN A 34 -5.13 0.21 -15.72
C GLN A 34 -6.33 -0.36 -16.50
N GLU A 35 -6.45 -0.03 -17.79
CA GLU A 35 -7.59 -0.41 -18.62
C GLU A 35 -7.69 -1.93 -18.82
N ASN A 36 -6.58 -2.61 -18.92
CA ASN A 36 -6.61 -4.02 -19.28
C ASN A 36 -6.80 -4.97 -18.10
N GLY A 37 -6.65 -4.54 -16.83
CA GLY A 37 -6.87 -5.38 -15.63
C GLY A 37 -6.26 -6.80 -15.72
N LYS A 38 -5.53 -7.04 -16.80
CA LYS A 38 -4.97 -8.34 -17.19
C LYS A 38 -3.56 -8.47 -16.65
N ARG A 39 -3.52 -8.95 -15.63
CA ARG A 39 -2.85 -9.66 -14.58
C ARG A 39 -1.38 -9.98 -14.70
N THR A 40 -0.71 -10.09 -15.80
CA THR A 40 0.55 -10.84 -15.77
C THR A 40 1.69 -10.22 -16.56
N TYR A 41 1.44 -9.75 -17.74
CA TYR A 41 2.52 -9.29 -18.60
C TYR A 41 3.07 -7.91 -18.21
N TYR A 42 2.21 -7.02 -17.77
CA TYR A 42 2.61 -5.65 -17.44
C TYR A 42 3.29 -5.54 -16.07
N GLY A 43 2.78 -6.25 -15.06
CA GLY A 43 3.45 -6.33 -13.75
C GLY A 43 4.84 -6.96 -13.87
N GLN A 44 5.00 -7.98 -14.69
CA GLN A 44 6.31 -8.59 -14.97
C GLN A 44 7.22 -7.62 -15.74
N GLY A 45 6.68 -6.87 -16.70
CA GLY A 45 7.42 -5.85 -17.45
C GLY A 45 7.88 -4.71 -16.54
N PHE A 46 7.04 -4.23 -15.64
CA PHE A 46 7.40 -3.22 -14.65
C PHE A 46 8.52 -3.68 -13.73
N ILE A 47 8.43 -4.91 -13.22
CA ILE A 47 9.48 -5.48 -12.38
C ILE A 47 10.76 -5.75 -13.14
N ALA A 48 10.67 -6.21 -14.39
CA ALA A 48 11.83 -6.35 -15.25
C ALA A 48 12.51 -4.99 -15.51
N ALA A 49 11.71 -3.93 -15.70
CA ALA A 49 12.21 -2.57 -15.86
C ALA A 49 12.90 -2.07 -14.57
N ILE A 50 12.28 -2.23 -13.41
CA ILE A 50 12.89 -1.87 -12.12
C ILE A 50 14.21 -2.61 -11.92
N ARG A 51 14.26 -3.90 -12.24
CA ARG A 51 15.50 -4.70 -12.15
C ARG A 51 16.58 -4.23 -13.10
N TYR A 52 16.21 -3.87 -14.30
CA TYR A 52 17.15 -3.33 -15.28
C TYR A 52 17.72 -2.01 -14.77
N TRP A 53 16.87 -1.11 -14.31
CA TRP A 53 17.27 0.19 -13.77
C TRP A 53 18.15 0.07 -12.53
N SER A 54 17.88 -0.88 -11.64
CA SER A 54 18.70 -1.09 -10.44
C SER A 54 20.13 -1.57 -10.73
N LYS A 55 20.33 -2.21 -11.91
CA LYS A 55 21.65 -2.72 -12.32
C LYS A 55 22.53 -1.69 -13.01
N GLU A 56 21.94 -0.70 -13.66
CA GLU A 56 22.63 0.17 -14.63
C GLU A 56 23.03 1.54 -14.08
N SER A 57 23.04 1.80 -12.81
CA SER A 57 23.34 3.14 -12.26
C SER A 57 22.43 4.26 -12.83
N PHE A 58 21.39 3.89 -13.53
CA PHE A 58 20.40 4.78 -14.11
C PHE A 58 19.41 5.17 -13.02
N LYS A 59 19.29 6.44 -12.73
CA LYS A 59 18.35 6.98 -11.71
C LYS A 59 17.29 7.85 -12.38
N PRO A 60 16.26 7.25 -12.99
CA PRO A 60 15.15 8.04 -13.50
C PRO A 60 14.43 8.67 -12.31
N LYS A 61 14.19 9.97 -12.39
CA LYS A 61 13.30 10.66 -11.44
C LYS A 61 11.88 10.52 -11.96
N TYR A 62 11.21 9.42 -11.65
CA TYR A 62 9.82 9.22 -12.02
C TYR A 62 8.90 9.47 -10.84
N ASN A 63 7.83 10.22 -11.09
CA ASN A 63 6.72 10.32 -10.20
C ASN A 63 5.55 9.51 -10.77
N ILE A 64 5.20 8.41 -10.10
CA ILE A 64 4.09 7.54 -10.46
C ILE A 64 2.89 7.99 -9.66
N ALA A 65 2.00 8.79 -10.28
CA ALA A 65 0.85 9.40 -9.64
C ALA A 65 -0.46 8.94 -10.30
N PRO A 66 -0.93 7.70 -10.01
CA PRO A 66 -2.16 7.19 -10.60
C PRO A 66 -3.39 7.97 -10.12
N LYS A 67 -4.37 8.11 -11.02
CA LYS A 67 -5.65 8.77 -10.74
C LYS A 67 -6.79 7.78 -10.88
N GLY A 68 -7.77 7.87 -10.00
CA GLY A 68 -8.96 7.03 -10.06
C GLY A 68 -8.70 5.60 -9.59
N SER A 69 -9.07 4.59 -10.39
CA SER A 69 -8.98 3.19 -9.96
C SER A 69 -7.59 2.61 -10.19
N ILE A 70 -7.00 2.08 -9.11
CA ILE A 70 -5.78 1.27 -9.13
C ILE A 70 -6.06 -0.20 -8.78
N ASN A 71 -7.29 -0.63 -9.02
CA ASN A 71 -7.71 -2.01 -8.75
C ASN A 71 -6.76 -3.01 -9.43
N ASN A 72 -6.30 -4.00 -8.66
CA ASN A 72 -5.37 -5.05 -9.10
C ASN A 72 -4.01 -4.56 -9.61
N MET A 73 -3.60 -3.31 -9.35
CA MET A 73 -2.41 -2.72 -9.93
C MET A 73 -1.13 -3.56 -9.72
N PHE A 74 -0.92 -4.06 -8.51
CA PHE A 74 0.23 -4.87 -8.15
C PHE A 74 -0.16 -6.32 -7.77
N TYR A 75 -1.38 -6.71 -8.06
CA TYR A 75 -1.90 -8.03 -7.72
C TYR A 75 -1.40 -9.12 -8.68
N ILE A 76 -0.86 -10.19 -8.13
CA ILE A 76 -0.41 -11.33 -8.89
C ILE A 76 -1.19 -12.56 -8.44
N ARG A 77 -2.12 -12.98 -9.27
CA ARG A 77 -2.98 -14.14 -8.97
C ARG A 77 -2.42 -15.50 -9.41
N ASP A 78 -1.40 -15.54 -10.24
CA ASP A 78 -1.01 -16.79 -10.86
C ASP A 78 -0.08 -17.61 -9.97
N ASN A 79 -0.64 -18.69 -9.38
CA ASN A 79 0.08 -19.69 -8.59
C ASN A 79 1.08 -20.51 -9.43
N THR A 80 1.14 -20.30 -10.74
CA THR A 80 1.90 -21.18 -11.63
C THR A 80 3.32 -20.72 -11.86
N TYR A 81 3.66 -19.47 -11.58
CA TYR A 81 5.03 -19.00 -11.79
C TYR A 81 5.37 -17.75 -10.96
N VAL A 82 5.46 -17.89 -9.66
CA VAL A 82 6.30 -16.95 -8.88
C VAL A 82 7.68 -17.60 -8.82
N PRO A 83 8.65 -17.19 -9.63
CA PRO A 83 10.01 -17.69 -9.47
C PRO A 83 10.44 -17.38 -8.05
N THR A 84 10.93 -18.38 -7.34
CA THR A 84 11.49 -18.27 -5.98
C THR A 84 12.66 -17.29 -5.87
N VAL A 85 12.93 -16.53 -6.92
CA VAL A 85 14.10 -15.66 -7.12
C VAL A 85 13.75 -14.19 -7.29
N TYR A 86 12.48 -13.75 -7.13
CA TYR A 86 12.20 -12.32 -7.20
C TYR A 86 12.72 -11.60 -5.94
N PRO A 87 13.61 -10.62 -6.06
CA PRO A 87 14.01 -9.82 -4.92
C PRO A 87 12.79 -9.13 -4.34
N LYS A 88 12.67 -9.15 -3.04
CA LYS A 88 11.68 -8.37 -2.30
C LYS A 88 11.92 -6.91 -2.61
N ILE A 89 10.91 -6.21 -3.12
CA ILE A 89 11.02 -4.78 -3.44
C ILE A 89 10.63 -3.98 -2.21
N GLU A 90 11.47 -3.03 -1.85
CA GLU A 90 11.23 -2.06 -0.80
C GLU A 90 10.99 -0.71 -1.49
N MET A 91 9.77 -0.17 -1.35
CA MET A 91 9.35 1.06 -2.06
C MET A 91 10.19 2.27 -1.62
N ASP A 92 10.55 2.35 -0.35
CA ASP A 92 11.44 3.37 0.20
C ASP A 92 12.81 3.35 -0.50
N LYS A 93 13.37 2.15 -0.74
CA LYS A 93 14.64 2.03 -1.48
C LYS A 93 14.51 2.45 -2.94
N LEU A 94 13.36 2.20 -3.59
CA LEU A 94 13.15 2.69 -4.96
C LEU A 94 13.15 4.22 -4.99
N GLU A 95 12.58 4.88 -4.00
CA GLU A 95 12.62 6.32 -3.88
C GLU A 95 14.05 6.83 -3.64
N ASP A 96 14.76 6.23 -2.71
CA ASP A 96 16.11 6.67 -2.31
C ASP A 96 17.17 6.35 -3.36
N GLU A 97 17.13 5.14 -3.92
CA GLU A 97 18.17 4.65 -4.82
C GLU A 97 17.91 5.01 -6.28
N LEU A 98 16.66 5.00 -6.72
CA LEU A 98 16.25 5.19 -8.11
C LEU A 98 15.49 6.49 -8.35
N GLY A 99 15.08 7.21 -7.30
CA GLY A 99 14.27 8.42 -7.43
C GLY A 99 12.86 8.18 -7.95
N ILE A 100 12.36 6.93 -7.85
CA ILE A 100 11.01 6.57 -8.26
C ILE A 100 10.07 6.85 -7.09
N LYS A 101 9.21 7.85 -7.23
CA LYS A 101 8.21 8.19 -6.22
C LYS A 101 6.82 7.69 -6.62
N PHE A 102 6.07 7.26 -5.62
CA PHE A 102 4.68 6.86 -5.79
C PHE A 102 3.78 7.85 -5.04
N ASP A 103 2.84 8.47 -5.77
CA ASP A 103 1.84 9.37 -5.21
C ASP A 103 0.44 8.80 -5.47
N PHE A 104 -0.18 8.24 -4.45
CA PHE A 104 -1.52 7.65 -4.53
C PHE A 104 -2.64 8.62 -4.10
N SER A 105 -2.33 9.89 -3.82
CA SER A 105 -3.27 10.87 -3.28
C SER A 105 -4.50 11.15 -4.16
N ASN A 106 -4.46 10.76 -5.43
CA ASN A 106 -5.57 10.89 -6.36
C ASN A 106 -6.21 9.56 -6.77
N ALA A 107 -5.76 8.45 -6.20
CA ALA A 107 -6.40 7.15 -6.40
C ALA A 107 -7.65 7.01 -5.53
N THR A 108 -8.69 6.37 -6.06
CA THR A 108 -9.99 6.25 -5.39
C THR A 108 -10.45 4.80 -5.18
N ASN A 109 -9.99 3.85 -5.99
CA ASN A 109 -10.32 2.45 -5.82
C ASN A 109 -9.02 1.64 -5.66
N PHE A 110 -8.78 1.17 -4.44
CA PHE A 110 -7.62 0.38 -4.05
C PHE A 110 -7.90 -1.12 -3.97
N SER A 111 -9.08 -1.56 -4.42
CA SER A 111 -9.43 -2.98 -4.25
C SER A 111 -8.37 -3.88 -4.91
N PHE A 112 -7.84 -4.82 -4.14
CA PHE A 112 -6.72 -5.71 -4.54
C PHE A 112 -5.43 -5.00 -4.99
N ALA A 113 -5.23 -3.71 -4.74
CA ALA A 113 -4.10 -2.96 -5.28
C ALA A 113 -2.73 -3.56 -4.91
N PHE A 114 -2.57 -3.98 -3.66
CA PHE A 114 -1.35 -4.60 -3.12
C PHE A 114 -1.61 -6.01 -2.59
N ALA A 115 -2.71 -6.63 -3.02
CA ALA A 115 -3.07 -7.96 -2.56
C ALA A 115 -2.09 -9.01 -3.07
N ASP A 116 -1.89 -10.07 -2.27
CA ASP A 116 -0.94 -11.15 -2.55
C ASP A 116 0.44 -10.64 -2.98
N GLY A 117 0.81 -9.47 -2.45
CA GLY A 117 1.86 -8.58 -2.89
C GLY A 117 3.24 -9.21 -3.05
N GLY A 118 3.33 -10.24 -3.89
CA GLY A 118 4.49 -11.07 -4.10
C GLY A 118 5.80 -10.34 -4.40
N PHE A 119 5.75 -9.01 -4.52
CA PHE A 119 6.93 -8.19 -4.79
C PHE A 119 7.24 -7.22 -3.66
N TRP A 120 6.21 -6.69 -2.98
CA TRP A 120 6.42 -5.62 -2.02
C TRP A 120 6.70 -6.16 -0.63
N ARG A 121 7.88 -5.87 -0.12
CA ARG A 121 8.22 -6.11 1.29
C ARG A 121 7.92 -4.90 2.15
N THR A 122 8.15 -3.72 1.60
CA THR A 122 7.90 -2.43 2.25
C THR A 122 7.15 -1.52 1.29
N LEU A 123 6.07 -0.93 1.76
CA LEU A 123 5.41 0.22 1.16
C LEU A 123 5.86 1.48 1.92
N ASN A 124 6.13 2.56 1.19
CA ASN A 124 6.56 3.80 1.83
C ASN A 124 5.35 4.62 2.29
N VAL A 125 4.95 5.65 1.55
CA VAL A 125 3.76 6.45 1.85
C VAL A 125 2.63 6.01 0.92
N ILE A 126 1.54 5.53 1.50
CA ILE A 126 0.34 5.13 0.76
C ILE A 126 -0.83 5.99 1.21
N ASP A 127 -1.23 6.91 0.36
CA ASP A 127 -2.36 7.79 0.61
C ASP A 127 -3.65 7.18 0.06
N ILE A 128 -4.51 6.72 0.97
CA ILE A 128 -5.85 6.20 0.66
C ILE A 128 -6.97 7.13 1.16
N SER A 129 -6.65 8.39 1.45
CA SER A 129 -7.60 9.34 2.03
C SER A 129 -8.80 9.62 1.12
N LYS A 130 -8.65 9.47 -0.20
CA LYS A 130 -9.72 9.60 -1.19
C LYS A 130 -10.32 8.24 -1.62
N ALA A 131 -9.93 7.15 -0.98
CA ALA A 131 -10.44 5.84 -1.34
C ALA A 131 -11.95 5.73 -1.11
N THR A 132 -12.62 5.18 -2.09
CA THR A 132 -14.03 4.76 -2.02
C THR A 132 -14.18 3.24 -1.90
N ASN A 133 -13.09 2.50 -2.16
CA ASN A 133 -13.02 1.05 -2.01
C ASN A 133 -11.60 0.63 -1.64
N THR A 134 -11.48 -0.10 -0.52
CA THR A 134 -10.21 -0.65 -0.01
C THR A 134 -10.27 -2.17 0.20
N SER A 135 -11.33 -2.84 -0.31
CA SER A 135 -11.49 -4.28 -0.13
C SER A 135 -10.29 -5.04 -0.68
N TYR A 136 -9.70 -5.91 0.12
CA TYR A 136 -8.49 -6.66 -0.20
C TYR A 136 -7.26 -5.80 -0.58
N ALA A 137 -7.25 -4.50 -0.29
CA ALA A 137 -6.19 -3.59 -0.74
C ALA A 137 -4.79 -4.08 -0.35
N PHE A 138 -4.63 -4.57 0.88
CA PHE A 138 -3.38 -5.08 1.44
C PHE A 138 -3.49 -6.55 1.87
N TYR A 139 -4.33 -7.32 1.23
CA TYR A 139 -4.59 -8.71 1.59
C TYR A 139 -3.35 -9.59 1.38
N GLY A 140 -3.00 -10.41 2.37
CA GLY A 140 -1.78 -11.22 2.36
C GLY A 140 -1.90 -12.58 1.68
N GLY A 141 -3.08 -12.94 1.16
CA GLY A 141 -3.35 -14.15 0.41
C GLY A 141 -3.21 -15.48 1.17
N TYR A 142 -3.88 -16.48 0.63
CA TYR A 142 -3.84 -17.85 1.11
C TYR A 142 -2.92 -18.69 0.20
N THR A 143 -1.64 -18.35 0.14
CA THR A 143 -0.68 -19.21 -0.58
C THR A 143 -0.19 -20.30 0.36
N SER A 144 -0.98 -21.38 0.43
CA SER A 144 -0.51 -22.63 1.02
C SER A 144 0.70 -23.14 0.24
N GLY A 145 1.88 -23.03 0.80
CA GLY A 145 3.03 -23.84 0.41
C GLY A 145 4.10 -23.22 -0.48
N LEU A 146 3.93 -22.03 -1.06
CA LEU A 146 4.92 -21.43 -1.96
C LEU A 146 5.56 -20.12 -1.45
N GLY A 147 5.52 -19.86 -0.14
CA GLY A 147 6.24 -18.73 0.45
C GLY A 147 5.80 -17.39 -0.14
N GLY A 148 4.49 -17.16 -0.26
CA GLY A 148 3.96 -15.89 -0.74
C GLY A 148 4.57 -14.74 0.06
N TYR A 149 5.16 -13.79 -0.63
CA TYR A 149 5.80 -12.65 0.00
C TYR A 149 4.70 -11.72 0.53
N ARG A 150 4.67 -11.57 1.84
CA ARG A 150 3.71 -10.68 2.51
C ARG A 150 4.38 -9.37 2.85
N LEU A 151 3.58 -8.31 2.95
CA LEU A 151 4.06 -7.03 3.43
C LEU A 151 4.65 -7.18 4.83
N ALA A 152 5.83 -6.62 5.04
CA ALA A 152 6.41 -6.52 6.38
C ALA A 152 6.21 -5.13 6.97
N ARG A 153 6.14 -4.10 6.12
CA ARG A 153 6.06 -2.71 6.57
C ARG A 153 5.23 -1.85 5.63
N ILE A 154 4.39 -1.01 6.22
CA ILE A 154 3.82 0.18 5.61
C ILE A 154 4.33 1.35 6.46
N ASN A 155 5.24 2.16 5.89
CA ASN A 155 5.91 3.21 6.63
C ASN A 155 4.94 4.31 7.03
N GLU A 156 3.99 4.65 6.14
CA GLU A 156 2.89 5.54 6.45
C GLU A 156 1.67 5.19 5.59
N LEU A 157 0.51 5.07 6.22
CA LEU A 157 -0.80 4.93 5.60
C LEU A 157 -1.63 6.16 5.94
N ILE A 158 -1.88 7.01 4.94
CA ILE A 158 -2.68 8.23 5.11
C ILE A 158 -4.15 7.87 4.85
N VAL A 159 -5.00 8.18 5.83
CA VAL A 159 -6.43 7.90 5.80
C VAL A 159 -7.25 9.16 6.08
N SER A 160 -8.52 9.15 5.71
CA SER A 160 -9.48 10.20 6.09
C SER A 160 -10.68 9.61 6.83
N GLU A 161 -11.50 10.46 7.41
CA GLU A 161 -12.76 10.06 8.06
C GLU A 161 -13.70 9.30 7.12
N ASN A 162 -13.54 9.47 5.82
CA ASN A 162 -14.36 8.81 4.79
C ASN A 162 -13.77 7.52 4.25
N THR A 163 -12.50 7.21 4.56
CA THR A 163 -11.84 5.98 4.10
C THR A 163 -12.62 4.76 4.58
N PRO A 164 -13.14 3.90 3.67
CA PRO A 164 -13.81 2.69 4.05
C PRO A 164 -12.78 1.61 4.43
N PHE A 165 -13.13 0.81 5.42
CA PHE A 165 -12.38 -0.39 5.78
C PHE A 165 -13.34 -1.57 5.91
N ASP A 166 -12.83 -2.76 5.65
CA ASP A 166 -13.50 -4.02 5.94
C ASP A 166 -12.49 -5.06 6.45
N SER A 167 -12.98 -6.23 6.84
CA SER A 167 -12.14 -7.31 7.37
C SER A 167 -11.14 -7.86 6.34
N SER A 168 -11.35 -7.60 5.06
CA SER A 168 -10.47 -8.05 3.99
C SER A 168 -9.32 -7.09 3.69
N THR A 169 -9.45 -5.80 4.08
CA THR A 169 -8.46 -4.75 3.73
C THR A 169 -7.04 -5.17 4.09
N PHE A 170 -6.82 -5.70 5.31
CA PHE A 170 -5.53 -6.25 5.78
C PHE A 170 -5.62 -7.75 6.07
N GLY A 171 -6.56 -8.45 5.45
CA GLY A 171 -6.76 -9.87 5.71
C GLY A 171 -5.48 -10.68 5.47
N TYR A 172 -5.19 -11.62 6.39
CA TYR A 172 -4.04 -12.55 6.31
C TYR A 172 -2.64 -11.92 6.19
N GLN A 173 -2.46 -10.67 6.59
CA GLN A 173 -1.14 -9.99 6.63
C GLN A 173 -0.34 -10.39 7.88
N ASN A 174 0.03 -11.64 8.01
CA ASN A 174 0.67 -12.19 9.21
C ASN A 174 2.18 -11.88 9.34
N GLU A 175 2.80 -11.23 8.37
CA GLU A 175 4.20 -10.77 8.45
C GLU A 175 4.33 -9.27 8.71
N LEU A 176 3.23 -8.54 8.80
CA LEU A 176 3.25 -7.09 8.99
C LEU A 176 3.72 -6.75 10.41
N THR A 177 4.87 -6.09 10.49
CA THR A 177 5.51 -5.66 11.75
C THR A 177 5.41 -4.17 12.00
N LYS A 178 5.17 -3.38 10.94
CA LYS A 178 5.02 -1.93 11.00
C LYS A 178 3.87 -1.47 10.12
N LEU A 179 2.98 -0.68 10.70
CA LEU A 179 1.89 0.04 10.03
C LEU A 179 1.67 1.36 10.76
N ILE A 180 2.25 2.44 10.25
CA ILE A 180 2.00 3.77 10.82
C ILE A 180 0.81 4.38 10.11
N VAL A 181 -0.23 4.70 10.87
CA VAL A 181 -1.44 5.33 10.37
C VAL A 181 -1.42 6.82 10.70
N SER A 182 -1.68 7.66 9.71
CA SER A 182 -1.89 9.09 9.87
C SER A 182 -3.25 9.51 9.29
N GLY A 183 -3.81 10.60 9.82
CA GLY A 183 -5.17 11.04 9.51
C GLY A 183 -6.21 10.50 10.46
N THR A 184 -7.43 10.22 9.99
CA THR A 184 -8.57 9.92 10.88
C THR A 184 -9.31 8.65 10.47
N ILE A 185 -9.38 7.67 11.36
CA ILE A 185 -10.23 6.48 11.26
C ILE A 185 -11.57 6.82 11.93
N ALA A 186 -12.62 7.02 11.14
CA ALA A 186 -13.95 7.39 11.64
C ALA A 186 -15.05 6.37 11.29
N LYS A 187 -14.68 5.25 10.67
CA LYS A 187 -15.60 4.16 10.28
C LYS A 187 -15.18 2.83 10.88
N ASN A 188 -16.15 1.99 11.17
CA ASN A 188 -15.92 0.59 11.50
C ASN A 188 -15.22 -0.17 10.38
N GLY A 189 -14.68 -1.35 10.70
CA GLY A 189 -14.08 -2.26 9.71
C GLY A 189 -12.57 -2.25 9.69
N PHE A 190 -11.89 -1.30 10.37
CA PHE A 190 -10.44 -1.37 10.50
C PHE A 190 -10.03 -2.63 11.27
N ASN A 191 -9.37 -3.56 10.57
CA ASN A 191 -9.08 -4.89 11.09
C ASN A 191 -7.67 -5.33 10.69
N VAL A 192 -6.81 -5.49 11.70
CA VAL A 192 -5.43 -5.98 11.57
C VAL A 192 -5.16 -7.21 12.44
N GLN A 193 -6.20 -7.99 12.77
CA GLN A 193 -6.09 -9.14 13.68
C GLN A 193 -5.07 -10.19 13.24
N HIS A 194 -4.83 -10.34 11.94
CA HIS A 194 -3.86 -11.29 11.42
C HIS A 194 -2.42 -10.76 11.42
N SER A 195 -2.23 -9.47 11.75
CA SER A 195 -0.92 -8.82 11.81
C SER A 195 -0.35 -8.84 13.23
N GLU A 196 -0.19 -10.04 13.80
CA GLU A 196 0.14 -10.24 15.22
C GLU A 196 1.50 -9.65 15.64
N TRP A 197 2.37 -9.35 14.67
CA TRP A 197 3.73 -8.86 14.89
C TRP A 197 3.85 -7.33 14.84
N LEU A 198 2.74 -6.58 14.80
CA LEU A 198 2.81 -5.13 14.82
C LEU A 198 3.58 -4.64 16.04
N ASN A 199 4.50 -3.71 15.82
CA ASN A 199 5.23 -3.07 16.89
C ASN A 199 4.33 -2.06 17.64
N TYR A 200 4.74 -1.68 18.85
CA TYR A 200 3.96 -0.78 19.69
C TYR A 200 3.72 0.59 19.05
N ALA A 201 4.69 1.14 18.33
CA ALA A 201 4.52 2.42 17.63
C ALA A 201 3.39 2.38 16.59
N SER A 202 3.22 1.23 15.91
CA SER A 202 2.10 1.02 14.99
C SER A 202 0.76 1.05 15.71
N LEU A 203 0.67 0.37 16.85
CA LEU A 203 -0.57 0.32 17.66
C LEU A 203 -0.92 1.71 18.22
N VAL A 204 0.08 2.46 18.68
CA VAL A 204 -0.11 3.85 19.13
C VAL A 204 -0.56 4.74 17.98
N SER A 205 -0.01 4.58 16.77
CA SER A 205 -0.47 5.38 15.62
C SER A 205 -1.92 5.07 15.25
N ILE A 206 -2.34 3.80 15.32
CA ILE A 206 -3.75 3.40 15.11
C ILE A 206 -4.64 4.04 16.17
N LYS A 207 -4.27 3.95 17.45
CA LYS A 207 -5.00 4.59 18.58
C LYS A 207 -5.18 6.09 18.33
N ASN A 208 -4.10 6.76 17.96
CA ASN A 208 -4.10 8.21 17.75
C ASN A 208 -4.99 8.63 16.57
N ALA A 209 -5.06 7.79 15.53
CA ALA A 209 -5.88 8.03 14.35
C ALA A 209 -7.39 7.84 14.59
N LEU A 210 -7.82 7.22 15.70
CA LEU A 210 -9.25 7.03 15.98
C LEU A 210 -9.96 8.37 16.18
N ALA A 211 -11.03 8.62 15.44
CA ALA A 211 -11.92 9.75 15.67
C ALA A 211 -12.57 9.68 17.06
N ASP A 212 -12.84 10.82 17.66
CA ASP A 212 -13.65 10.88 18.85
C ASP A 212 -15.12 10.58 18.53
N LYS A 213 -15.64 9.50 19.08
CA LYS A 213 -17.03 9.02 18.98
C LYS A 213 -17.74 9.02 20.32
N SER A 214 -17.15 9.62 21.36
CA SER A 214 -17.71 9.64 22.71
C SER A 214 -19.10 10.30 22.80
N GLN A 215 -19.40 11.21 21.86
CA GLN A 215 -20.69 11.91 21.80
C GLN A 215 -21.65 11.31 20.74
N ASP A 216 -21.30 10.15 20.15
CA ASP A 216 -22.19 9.52 19.16
C ASP A 216 -23.41 8.89 19.83
N THR A 217 -24.59 9.42 19.51
CA THR A 217 -25.88 8.96 20.01
C THR A 217 -26.60 8.02 19.03
N SER A 218 -25.96 7.59 17.95
CA SER A 218 -26.57 6.73 16.94
C SER A 218 -26.84 5.30 17.42
N GLY A 219 -26.26 4.88 18.54
CA GLY A 219 -26.27 3.50 19.02
C GLY A 219 -25.28 2.60 18.29
N THR A 220 -24.44 3.15 17.41
CA THR A 220 -23.39 2.40 16.72
C THR A 220 -22.31 1.97 17.70
N GLN A 221 -21.97 0.67 17.68
CA GLN A 221 -20.78 0.18 18.38
C GLN A 221 -19.54 0.44 17.51
N TRP A 222 -18.66 1.32 17.96
CA TRP A 222 -17.40 1.62 17.28
C TRP A 222 -16.35 0.60 17.71
N ILE A 223 -15.82 -0.16 16.75
CA ILE A 223 -14.93 -1.29 17.00
C ILE A 223 -13.71 -1.20 16.11
N ILE A 224 -12.51 -1.33 16.70
CA ILE A 224 -11.29 -1.68 15.99
C ILE A 224 -10.92 -3.13 16.33
N THR A 225 -10.45 -3.86 15.35
CA THR A 225 -10.04 -5.26 15.54
C THR A 225 -8.53 -5.37 15.32
N VAL A 226 -7.79 -5.58 16.39
CA VAL A 226 -6.32 -5.72 16.34
C VAL A 226 -5.84 -7.13 16.65
N GLY A 227 -6.74 -7.99 17.18
CA GLY A 227 -6.44 -9.34 17.64
C GLY A 227 -5.83 -9.38 19.05
N SER A 228 -5.95 -10.51 19.71
CA SER A 228 -5.58 -10.68 21.13
C SER A 228 -4.11 -10.38 21.40
N THR A 229 -3.21 -10.83 20.54
CA THR A 229 -1.76 -10.61 20.66
C THR A 229 -1.41 -9.12 20.64
N ASN A 230 -1.98 -8.35 19.71
CA ASN A 230 -1.74 -6.91 19.64
C ASN A 230 -2.46 -6.15 20.75
N LYS A 231 -3.67 -6.56 21.08
CA LYS A 231 -4.41 -5.96 22.22
C LYS A 231 -3.62 -6.05 23.53
N ALA A 232 -2.94 -7.17 23.77
CA ALA A 232 -2.10 -7.35 24.95
C ALA A 232 -0.85 -6.44 25.00
N LYS A 233 -0.50 -5.79 23.88
CA LYS A 233 0.62 -4.82 23.84
C LYS A 233 0.20 -3.41 24.23
N TYR A 234 -1.10 -3.07 24.16
CA TYR A 234 -1.59 -1.80 24.66
C TYR A 234 -1.44 -1.74 26.18
N THR A 235 -1.04 -0.60 26.68
CA THR A 235 -1.09 -0.32 28.12
C THR A 235 -2.54 -0.10 28.57
N GLU A 236 -2.80 -0.16 29.88
CA GLU A 236 -4.11 0.19 30.43
C GLU A 236 -4.51 1.62 30.03
N ALA A 237 -3.58 2.57 30.10
CA ALA A 237 -3.81 3.95 29.69
C ALA A 237 -4.19 4.06 28.19
N ASP A 238 -3.58 3.26 27.31
CA ASP A 238 -3.96 3.25 25.89
C ASP A 238 -5.40 2.75 25.69
N LEU A 239 -5.78 1.69 26.41
CA LEU A 239 -7.14 1.14 26.34
C LEU A 239 -8.18 2.12 26.91
N ASP A 240 -7.84 2.82 27.98
CA ASP A 240 -8.68 3.87 28.55
C ASP A 240 -8.87 5.04 27.56
N GLU A 241 -7.81 5.49 26.91
CA GLU A 241 -7.90 6.53 25.87
C GLU A 241 -8.78 6.09 24.69
N ILE A 242 -8.64 4.84 24.22
CA ILE A 242 -9.49 4.28 23.15
C ILE A 242 -10.94 4.25 23.58
N SER A 243 -11.20 3.78 24.80
CA SER A 243 -12.55 3.72 25.41
C SER A 243 -13.14 5.12 25.58
N ALA A 244 -12.35 6.08 26.05
CA ALA A 244 -12.77 7.47 26.20
C ALA A 244 -13.19 8.11 24.87
N LYS A 245 -12.58 7.69 23.77
CA LYS A 245 -13.01 8.08 22.40
C LYS A 245 -14.27 7.33 21.92
N GLY A 246 -14.87 6.46 22.72
CA GLY A 246 -16.06 5.68 22.37
C GLY A 246 -15.79 4.41 21.54
N TRP A 247 -14.53 3.94 21.45
CA TRP A 247 -14.17 2.75 20.71
C TRP A 247 -13.94 1.54 21.60
N THR A 248 -14.19 0.37 21.05
CA THR A 248 -13.89 -0.93 21.66
C THR A 248 -12.79 -1.64 20.88
N VAL A 249 -11.81 -2.20 21.58
CA VAL A 249 -10.72 -3.00 21.00
C VAL A 249 -11.07 -4.49 21.07
N LYS A 250 -11.07 -5.18 19.95
CA LYS A 250 -11.19 -6.64 19.84
C LYS A 250 -9.89 -7.30 19.39
#